data_7ff28c367ef439bdcd881768c80fddc8
#
_entry.id   7ff28c367ef439bdcd881768c80fddc8
#
_cell.length_a   1.000
_cell.length_b   1.000
_cell.length_c   1.000
_cell.angle_alpha   90.00
_cell.angle_beta   90.00
_cell.angle_gamma   90.00
#
_symmetry.space_group_name_H-M   'P 1'
#
loop_
_entity.id
_entity.type
_entity.pdbx_description
1 polymer ?
#
loop_
_entity_poly.entity_id
_entity_poly.type
_entity_poly.pdbx_seq_one_letter_code
_entity_poly.pdbx_strand_id
1 'polypeptide(L)'
;MELDNKTYIVTEEGKLIQVVEGMNYTGLKQIPKISGFTDIKAVEELASQYVAIPVTIRNAVSDIVYSPAKGYDDRVALILDDGKKLILDIQGMKDTLSPSRFDYSAYMQSKSDVCVFSFEGRNLYMTKCE
;
A
#
# COMPACT_ATOMS: atom_id res chain seq x y z
N MET A 1 4.40 -3.72 -9.82
CA MET A 1 4.68 -5.07 -9.31
C MET A 1 5.35 -5.91 -10.39
N GLU A 2 6.32 -6.70 -9.98
CA GLU A 2 6.90 -7.71 -10.86
C GLU A 2 6.47 -9.10 -10.43
N LEU A 3 5.84 -9.83 -11.35
CA LEU A 3 5.46 -11.21 -11.19
C LEU A 3 5.83 -11.93 -12.48
N ASP A 4 6.71 -12.93 -12.41
CA ASP A 4 7.21 -13.65 -13.58
C ASP A 4 7.82 -12.71 -14.64
N ASN A 5 8.58 -11.71 -14.18
CA ASN A 5 9.22 -10.66 -15.01
C ASN A 5 8.22 -9.71 -15.69
N LYS A 6 6.99 -9.67 -15.20
CA LYS A 6 5.96 -8.74 -15.67
C LYS A 6 5.65 -7.72 -14.59
N THR A 7 5.39 -6.49 -14.98
CA THR A 7 5.00 -5.43 -14.06
C THR A 7 3.49 -5.20 -14.16
N TYR A 8 2.85 -5.07 -13.02
CA TYR A 8 1.40 -4.84 -12.93
C TYR A 8 1.11 -3.59 -12.11
N ILE A 9 -0.01 -2.97 -12.41
CA ILE A 9 -0.56 -1.87 -11.61
C ILE A 9 -2.00 -2.22 -11.23
N VAL A 10 -2.47 -1.65 -10.12
CA VAL A 10 -3.84 -1.85 -9.63
C VAL A 10 -4.64 -0.61 -9.97
N THR A 11 -5.80 -0.80 -10.62
CA THR A 11 -6.71 0.32 -10.91
C THR A 11 -7.55 0.67 -9.68
N GLU A 12 -8.21 1.82 -9.72
CA GLU A 12 -9.14 2.24 -8.67
C GLU A 12 -10.29 1.25 -8.46
N GLU A 13 -10.57 0.44 -9.47
CA GLU A 13 -11.63 -0.56 -9.44
C GLU A 13 -11.14 -1.90 -8.88
N GLY A 14 -9.88 -1.99 -8.48
CA GLY A 14 -9.29 -3.21 -7.95
C GLY A 14 -8.85 -4.20 -9.01
N LYS A 15 -8.72 -3.77 -10.27
CA LYS A 15 -8.28 -4.61 -11.37
C LYS A 15 -6.78 -4.50 -11.56
N LEU A 16 -6.16 -5.60 -12.00
CA LEU A 16 -4.75 -5.63 -12.36
C LEU A 16 -4.59 -5.33 -13.83
N ILE A 17 -3.66 -4.45 -14.15
CA ILE A 17 -3.29 -4.16 -15.53
C ILE A 17 -1.81 -4.43 -15.69
N GLN A 18 -1.46 -5.28 -16.66
CA GLN A 18 -0.06 -5.54 -16.99
C GLN A 18 0.54 -4.30 -17.66
N VAL A 19 1.67 -3.86 -17.17
CA VAL A 19 2.43 -2.75 -17.76
C VAL A 19 3.21 -3.29 -18.94
N VAL A 20 3.01 -2.70 -20.11
CA VAL A 20 3.76 -3.04 -21.32
C VAL A 20 4.48 -1.79 -21.83
N GLU A 21 5.60 -2.01 -22.51
CA GLU A 21 6.38 -0.92 -23.11
C GLU A 21 5.51 -0.12 -24.06
N GLY A 22 5.59 1.21 -23.93
CA GLY A 22 4.79 2.11 -24.78
C GLY A 22 3.36 2.31 -24.30
N MET A 23 2.98 1.70 -23.17
CA MET A 23 1.65 1.85 -22.64
C MET A 23 1.39 3.29 -22.19
N ASN A 24 0.23 3.80 -22.53
CA ASN A 24 -0.19 5.14 -22.15
C ASN A 24 -0.93 5.09 -20.79
N TYR A 25 -0.39 5.79 -19.79
CA TYR A 25 -0.95 5.83 -18.44
C TYR A 25 -1.85 7.05 -18.19
N THR A 26 -2.13 7.86 -19.18
CA THR A 26 -2.84 9.15 -18.98
C THR A 26 -4.19 8.98 -18.29
N GLY A 27 -4.90 7.89 -18.56
CA GLY A 27 -6.18 7.63 -17.94
C GLY A 27 -6.11 6.84 -16.63
N LEU A 28 -4.90 6.52 -16.15
CA LEU A 28 -4.70 5.64 -14.99
C LEU A 28 -4.14 6.43 -13.81
N LYS A 29 -4.73 7.58 -13.54
CA LYS A 29 -4.28 8.50 -12.50
C LYS A 29 -4.30 7.85 -11.11
N GLN A 30 -3.23 8.09 -10.32
CA GLN A 30 -3.12 7.68 -8.92
C GLN A 30 -3.09 6.18 -8.68
N ILE A 31 -2.53 5.45 -9.62
CA ILE A 31 -2.36 4.02 -9.50
C ILE A 31 -0.97 3.74 -8.92
N PRO A 32 -0.89 2.99 -7.79
CA PRO A 32 0.41 2.67 -7.22
C PRO A 32 1.15 1.63 -8.05
N LYS A 33 2.46 1.69 -8.00
CA LYS A 33 3.32 0.65 -8.55
C LYS A 33 3.44 -0.46 -7.51
N ILE A 34 3.29 -1.71 -7.92
CA ILE A 34 3.35 -2.87 -7.03
C ILE A 34 4.59 -3.68 -7.35
N SER A 35 5.34 -4.08 -6.32
CA SER A 35 6.57 -4.86 -6.50
C SER A 35 6.76 -5.88 -5.38
N GLY A 36 7.64 -6.86 -5.64
CA GLY A 36 8.02 -7.87 -4.65
C GLY A 36 7.13 -9.09 -4.56
N PHE A 37 5.99 -9.09 -5.26
CA PHE A 37 5.07 -10.22 -5.22
C PHE A 37 5.51 -11.34 -6.18
N THR A 38 5.28 -12.58 -5.76
CA THR A 38 5.53 -13.77 -6.57
C THR A 38 4.26 -14.59 -6.80
N ASP A 39 3.17 -14.26 -6.11
CA ASP A 39 1.91 -14.98 -6.17
C ASP A 39 0.77 -14.04 -6.57
N ILE A 40 0.12 -14.35 -7.70
CA ILE A 40 -0.97 -13.54 -8.21
C ILE A 40 -2.17 -13.48 -7.24
N LYS A 41 -2.40 -14.53 -6.47
CA LYS A 41 -3.49 -14.54 -5.48
C LYS A 41 -3.28 -13.50 -4.39
N ALA A 42 -2.04 -13.32 -3.95
CA ALA A 42 -1.70 -12.29 -2.96
C ALA A 42 -1.96 -10.89 -3.54
N VAL A 43 -1.68 -10.69 -4.82
CA VAL A 43 -1.94 -9.41 -5.49
C VAL A 43 -3.44 -9.17 -5.62
N GLU A 44 -4.23 -10.20 -5.94
CA GLU A 44 -5.68 -10.08 -6.03
C GLU A 44 -6.28 -9.72 -4.68
N GLU A 45 -5.80 -10.34 -3.59
CA GLU A 45 -6.23 -10.00 -2.24
C GLU A 45 -5.85 -8.57 -1.88
N LEU A 46 -4.64 -8.15 -2.22
CA LEU A 46 -4.20 -6.77 -2.04
C LEU A 46 -5.14 -5.80 -2.77
N ALA A 47 -5.44 -6.08 -4.03
CA ALA A 47 -6.31 -5.21 -4.83
C ALA A 47 -7.69 -5.07 -4.19
N SER A 48 -8.25 -6.18 -3.72
CA SER A 48 -9.55 -6.21 -3.07
C SER A 48 -9.58 -5.35 -1.80
N GLN A 49 -8.55 -5.44 -0.98
CA GLN A 49 -8.45 -4.65 0.25
C GLN A 49 -8.13 -3.19 -0.05
N TYR A 50 -7.23 -2.95 -0.99
CA TYR A 50 -6.74 -1.61 -1.30
C TYR A 50 -7.85 -0.66 -1.75
N VAL A 51 -8.76 -1.13 -2.60
CA VAL A 51 -9.84 -0.26 -3.11
C VAL A 51 -10.83 0.13 -2.00
N ALA A 52 -10.81 -0.56 -0.87
CA ALA A 52 -11.70 -0.29 0.26
C ALA A 52 -11.08 0.64 1.31
N ILE A 53 -9.81 1.02 1.20
CA ILE A 53 -9.21 1.98 2.13
C ILE A 53 -9.58 3.41 1.76
N PRO A 54 -9.45 4.38 2.68
CA PRO A 54 -9.83 5.76 2.40
C PRO A 54 -9.11 6.34 1.17
N VAL A 55 -9.83 7.09 0.37
CA VAL A 55 -9.30 7.68 -0.86
C VAL A 55 -8.14 8.64 -0.60
N THR A 56 -8.14 9.33 0.55
CA THR A 56 -7.04 10.22 0.94
C THR A 56 -5.73 9.45 1.06
N ILE A 57 -5.77 8.25 1.61
CA ILE A 57 -4.59 7.39 1.72
C ILE A 57 -4.20 6.88 0.34
N ARG A 58 -5.17 6.36 -0.45
CA ARG A 58 -4.90 5.86 -1.79
C ARG A 58 -4.25 6.91 -2.68
N ASN A 59 -4.70 8.15 -2.58
CA ASN A 59 -4.14 9.24 -3.39
C ASN A 59 -2.69 9.57 -3.01
N ALA A 60 -2.27 9.23 -1.81
CA ALA A 60 -0.91 9.49 -1.33
C ALA A 60 0.05 8.34 -1.60
N VAL A 61 -0.45 7.13 -1.88
CA VAL A 61 0.39 5.96 -2.11
C VAL A 61 0.98 5.98 -3.51
N SER A 62 2.32 5.93 -3.59
CA SER A 62 3.02 5.85 -4.88
C SER A 62 3.42 4.42 -5.22
N ASP A 63 3.78 3.63 -4.22
CA ASP A 63 4.27 2.27 -4.39
C ASP A 63 3.74 1.36 -3.30
N ILE A 64 3.54 0.08 -3.63
CA ILE A 64 3.20 -0.96 -2.68
C ILE A 64 4.25 -2.06 -2.83
N VAL A 65 4.99 -2.35 -1.76
CA VAL A 65 6.07 -3.33 -1.79
C VAL A 65 5.73 -4.49 -0.88
N TYR A 66 5.72 -5.70 -1.43
CA TYR A 66 5.55 -6.90 -0.63
C TYR A 66 6.82 -7.12 0.19
N SER A 67 6.68 -7.14 1.51
CA SER A 67 7.81 -7.23 2.45
C SER A 67 7.50 -8.24 3.54
N PRO A 68 7.40 -9.53 3.22
CA PRO A 68 7.11 -10.53 4.24
C PRO A 68 8.26 -10.61 5.24
N ALA A 69 7.91 -10.92 6.49
CA ALA A 69 8.88 -11.10 7.55
C ALA A 69 8.45 -12.31 8.38
N LYS A 70 9.34 -12.81 9.24
CA LYS A 70 9.01 -13.94 10.09
C LYS A 70 7.79 -13.62 10.96
N GLY A 71 6.73 -14.42 10.82
CA GLY A 71 5.47 -14.19 11.51
C GLY A 71 4.51 -13.24 10.81
N TYR A 72 4.91 -12.67 9.64
CA TYR A 72 4.11 -11.70 8.90
C TYR A 72 4.20 -12.02 7.41
N ASP A 73 3.54 -13.11 7.01
CA ASP A 73 3.68 -13.67 5.65
C ASP A 73 3.05 -12.81 4.56
N ASP A 74 2.08 -11.97 4.91
CA ASP A 74 1.39 -11.10 3.93
C ASP A 74 1.63 -9.61 4.19
N ARG A 75 2.75 -9.28 4.81
CA ARG A 75 3.11 -7.89 5.13
C ARG A 75 3.49 -7.12 3.87
N VAL A 76 2.99 -5.88 3.77
CA VAL A 76 3.32 -4.95 2.70
C VAL A 76 3.73 -3.60 3.29
N ALA A 77 4.47 -2.84 2.50
CA ALA A 77 4.76 -1.44 2.79
C ALA A 77 4.08 -0.57 1.75
N LEU A 78 3.20 0.33 2.20
CA LEU A 78 2.62 1.37 1.36
C LEU A 78 3.55 2.56 1.44
N ILE A 79 4.19 2.90 0.32
CA ILE A 79 5.12 4.03 0.24
C ILE A 79 4.34 5.26 -0.19
N LEU A 80 4.37 6.30 0.62
CA LEU A 80 3.64 7.54 0.35
C LEU A 80 4.50 8.52 -0.46
N ASP A 81 3.85 9.46 -1.12
CA ASP A 81 4.50 10.47 -1.97
C ASP A 81 5.58 11.27 -1.24
N ASP A 82 5.41 11.48 0.06
CA ASP A 82 6.38 12.22 0.89
C ASP A 82 7.50 11.34 1.45
N GLY A 83 7.53 10.06 1.08
CA GLY A 83 8.54 9.10 1.52
C GLY A 83 8.19 8.35 2.80
N LYS A 84 7.08 8.68 3.45
CA LYS A 84 6.63 7.94 4.63
C LYS A 84 6.13 6.56 4.22
N LYS A 85 6.12 5.63 5.18
CA LYS A 85 5.70 4.24 4.94
C LYS A 85 4.63 3.81 5.93
N LEU A 86 3.64 3.10 5.41
CA LEU A 86 2.66 2.39 6.23
C LEU A 86 2.92 0.89 6.06
N ILE A 87 3.31 0.22 7.14
CA ILE A 87 3.63 -1.21 7.10
C ILE A 87 2.50 -1.97 7.79
N LEU A 88 1.88 -2.90 7.07
CA LEU A 88 0.74 -3.66 7.59
C LEU A 88 0.55 -4.93 6.78
N ASP A 89 -0.36 -5.79 7.25
CA ASP A 89 -0.70 -7.00 6.53
C ASP A 89 -1.80 -6.74 5.51
N ILE A 90 -1.79 -7.49 4.41
CA ILE A 90 -2.84 -7.40 3.39
C ILE A 90 -4.18 -7.77 3.99
N GLN A 91 -4.22 -8.88 4.72
CA GLN A 91 -5.44 -9.31 5.39
C GLN A 91 -5.83 -8.29 6.46
N GLY A 92 -7.04 -7.77 6.37
CA GLY A 92 -7.54 -6.76 7.30
C GLY A 92 -7.07 -5.34 7.03
N MET A 93 -6.40 -5.08 5.92
CA MET A 93 -5.91 -3.75 5.56
C MET A 93 -7.03 -2.70 5.61
N LYS A 94 -8.17 -3.02 5.05
CA LYS A 94 -9.35 -2.15 5.03
C LYS A 94 -9.74 -1.70 6.45
N ASP A 95 -9.75 -2.64 7.40
CA ASP A 95 -10.13 -2.34 8.78
C ASP A 95 -9.03 -1.59 9.51
N THR A 96 -7.76 -1.96 9.27
CA THR A 96 -6.61 -1.33 9.90
C THR A 96 -6.51 0.15 9.55
N LEU A 97 -6.80 0.49 8.30
CA LEU A 97 -6.71 1.86 7.80
C LEU A 97 -8.07 2.58 7.78
N SER A 98 -9.09 2.02 8.43
CA SER A 98 -10.38 2.69 8.53
C SER A 98 -10.27 3.98 9.34
N PRO A 99 -11.07 5.02 9.05
CA PRO A 99 -10.98 6.29 9.75
C PRO A 99 -11.17 6.19 11.26
N SER A 100 -11.93 5.19 11.73
CA SER A 100 -12.16 4.98 13.17
C SER A 100 -10.93 4.43 13.89
N ARG A 101 -9.98 3.82 13.17
CA ARG A 101 -8.77 3.23 13.75
C ARG A 101 -7.51 4.00 13.41
N PHE A 102 -7.49 4.69 12.28
CA PHE A 102 -6.33 5.45 11.85
C PHE A 102 -6.79 6.73 11.15
N ASP A 103 -6.70 7.84 11.86
CA ASP A 103 -7.01 9.15 11.27
C ASP A 103 -5.77 9.64 10.53
N TYR A 104 -5.71 9.33 9.25
CA TYR A 104 -4.56 9.63 8.39
C TYR A 104 -4.18 11.12 8.43
N SER A 105 -5.16 12.00 8.23
CA SER A 105 -4.90 13.43 8.18
C SER A 105 -4.34 13.97 9.50
N ALA A 106 -4.92 13.53 10.62
CA ALA A 106 -4.45 13.95 11.95
C ALA A 106 -3.03 13.45 12.22
N TYR A 107 -2.72 12.18 11.87
CA TYR A 107 -1.38 11.64 12.06
C TYR A 107 -0.34 12.34 11.18
N MET A 108 -0.69 12.65 9.94
CA MET A 108 0.24 13.34 9.04
C MET A 108 0.58 14.74 9.53
N GLN A 109 -0.39 15.42 10.19
CA GLN A 109 -0.16 16.75 10.75
C GLN A 109 0.57 16.70 12.09
N SER A 110 0.11 15.87 13.03
CA SER A 110 0.64 15.84 14.39
C SER A 110 1.94 15.03 14.53
N LYS A 111 2.19 14.11 13.61
CA LYS A 111 3.37 13.23 13.63
C LYS A 111 4.25 13.43 12.39
N SER A 112 4.50 14.69 12.04
CA SER A 112 5.27 15.03 10.85
C SER A 112 6.72 14.54 10.91
N ASP A 113 7.24 14.27 12.11
CA ASP A 113 8.59 13.74 12.33
C ASP A 113 8.66 12.21 12.27
N VAL A 114 7.52 11.54 12.11
CA VAL A 114 7.46 10.08 11.98
C VAL A 114 7.46 9.70 10.50
N CYS A 115 8.36 8.79 10.13
CA CYS A 115 8.48 8.33 8.75
C CYS A 115 7.96 6.91 8.52
N VAL A 116 7.85 6.10 9.57
CA VAL A 116 7.35 4.73 9.44
C VAL A 116 6.24 4.49 10.47
N PHE A 117 5.08 4.07 9.97
CA PHE A 117 3.94 3.65 10.78
C PHE A 117 3.76 2.15 10.56
N SER A 118 4.07 1.34 11.59
CA SER A 118 4.00 -0.11 11.50
C SER A 118 2.82 -0.62 12.34
N PHE A 119 1.86 -1.26 11.67
CA PHE A 119 0.68 -1.81 12.32
C PHE A 119 0.91 -3.29 12.63
N GLU A 120 0.85 -3.64 13.90
CA GLU A 120 1.02 -5.01 14.36
C GLU A 120 -0.17 -5.38 15.25
N GLY A 121 -1.13 -6.11 14.67
CA GLY A 121 -2.38 -6.37 15.34
C GLY A 121 -3.15 -5.09 15.64
N ARG A 122 -3.41 -4.81 16.91
CA ARG A 122 -4.08 -3.57 17.34
C ARG A 122 -3.09 -2.46 17.70
N ASN A 123 -1.80 -2.74 17.64
CA ASN A 123 -0.77 -1.80 18.03
C ASN A 123 -0.24 -1.05 16.81
N LEU A 124 0.09 0.22 17.03
CA LEU A 124 0.75 1.04 16.03
C LEU A 124 2.10 1.48 16.58
N TYR A 125 3.16 1.11 15.89
CA TYR A 125 4.52 1.52 16.22
C TYR A 125 4.97 2.59 15.24
N MET A 126 5.53 3.69 15.77
CA MET A 126 5.97 4.82 14.97
C MET A 126 7.47 4.99 15.09
N THR A 127 8.14 5.13 13.94
CA THR A 127 9.58 5.35 13.87
C THR A 127 9.84 6.73 13.29
N LYS A 128 10.63 7.52 14.00
CA LYS A 128 10.97 8.87 13.56
C LYS A 128 11.88 8.86 12.35
N CYS A 129 11.81 9.92 11.57
CA CYS A 129 12.72 10.16 10.46
C CYS A 129 14.14 10.39 10.99
N GLU A 130 15.11 9.93 10.22
CA GLU A 130 16.51 10.18 10.53
C GLU A 130 16.96 11.55 10.05
#